data_cc58cee1e934f1406c5696dc45a9eb54
#
_entry.id   cc58cee1e934f1406c5696dc45a9eb54
#
_cell.length_a   1.000
_cell.length_b   1.000
_cell.length_c   1.000
_cell.angle_alpha   90.00
_cell.angle_beta   90.00
_cell.angle_gamma   90.00
#
_symmetry.space_group_name_H-M   'P 1'
#
loop_
_entity.id
_entity.type
_entity.pdbx_description
1 polymer ?
#
loop_
_entity_poly.entity_id
_entity_poly.type
_entity_poly.pdbx_seq_one_letter_code
_entity_poly.pdbx_strand_id
1 'polypeptide(L)'
;MVIPIAKDIWNVSTRRHLWVMAMIVLVYAGCAPSLKWYPQMNQYLANRQYAAALNLIDQNKNTYTKLNAVLFYLDEGLVAHYGGYYERSNQALSKAESLMQDLYTTSISKKAATFLINDNAYPYRGEDFESALVNLFMAINYAAMQKWDDALVEARKVDAKLNMFNAQYDANEKNDYAEDAFIRFLMGILYDAEGEVNDAFISYRKSEEIYRDTYRRLYSLGPSYLLLEKYIYAAKSLNFNSEIRSLRRNYPRLSVPKQPNLSKNAEVYLIHYNGLGAVKVQKFFRWIMPDRYVLQVPYPVFKFNPCLTVASKVILTDIKSGRSYILRTVAVEDISDIARLNLHNRINRIKAKAFARVTAKYIAAKAAENKARNDQNAGLANLIHLFSQTAITVSEQADIRHWRTLPAQIRMGEAILPPGTYQGSVQLIDRSGGVLKMIPIAEFSVTPGEKRILTVRSFM
;
A
#
# COMPACT_ATOMS: atom_id res chain seq x y z
N MET A 1 20.37 77.22 1.87
CA MET A 1 19.98 76.33 2.96
C MET A 1 19.68 74.98 2.34
N VAL A 2 20.65 74.04 2.28
CA VAL A 2 20.60 72.78 1.55
C VAL A 2 20.30 71.69 2.57
N ILE A 3 19.21 71.01 2.36
CA ILE A 3 18.81 69.84 3.16
C ILE A 3 19.64 68.63 2.64
N PRO A 4 20.40 67.91 3.52
CA PRO A 4 21.09 66.71 3.09
C PRO A 4 20.10 65.56 2.99
N ILE A 5 20.03 64.95 1.78
CA ILE A 5 19.35 63.71 1.47
C ILE A 5 20.03 62.59 2.24
N ALA A 6 19.28 61.87 3.10
CA ALA A 6 19.72 60.68 3.78
C ALA A 6 19.93 59.55 2.74
N LYS A 7 21.17 59.39 2.28
CA LYS A 7 21.66 58.25 1.53
C LYS A 7 22.27 57.23 2.46
N ASP A 8 21.87 55.96 2.22
CA ASP A 8 22.57 54.73 2.55
C ASP A 8 22.60 54.27 4.04
N ILE A 9 21.46 53.68 4.47
CA ILE A 9 21.48 52.69 5.57
C ILE A 9 20.91 51.36 5.08
N TRP A 10 21.41 50.87 3.95
CA TRP A 10 21.25 49.47 3.59
C TRP A 10 22.63 48.85 3.39
N ASN A 11 23.21 48.42 4.51
CA ASN A 11 24.52 47.79 4.58
C ASN A 11 24.50 46.53 3.67
N VAL A 12 25.49 46.37 2.80
CA VAL A 12 25.67 45.23 1.86
C VAL A 12 25.60 43.88 2.59
N SER A 13 26.00 43.86 3.87
CA SER A 13 25.90 42.71 4.77
C SER A 13 24.44 42.28 5.01
N THR A 14 23.52 43.19 5.25
CA THR A 14 22.08 42.91 5.49
C THR A 14 21.39 42.37 4.25
N ARG A 15 21.73 42.92 3.09
CA ARG A 15 21.24 42.39 1.78
C ARG A 15 21.73 40.96 1.55
N ARG A 16 22.96 40.65 1.85
CA ARG A 16 23.53 39.31 1.69
C ARG A 16 22.86 38.28 2.60
N HIS A 17 22.53 38.64 3.82
CA HIS A 17 21.79 37.75 4.76
C HIS A 17 20.33 37.57 4.38
N LEU A 18 19.65 38.60 3.82
CA LEU A 18 18.30 38.48 3.28
C LEU A 18 18.24 37.60 2.03
N TRP A 19 19.23 37.69 1.12
CA TRP A 19 19.32 36.81 -0.03
C TRP A 19 19.64 35.37 0.37
N VAL A 20 20.49 35.15 1.37
CA VAL A 20 20.77 33.80 1.91
C VAL A 20 19.54 33.23 2.59
N MET A 21 18.78 33.99 3.38
CA MET A 21 17.51 33.54 3.95
C MET A 21 16.44 33.28 2.89
N ALA A 22 16.31 34.10 1.87
CA ALA A 22 15.39 33.90 0.76
C ALA A 22 15.76 32.67 -0.08
N MET A 23 17.06 32.43 -0.32
CA MET A 23 17.55 31.22 -0.97
C MET A 23 17.33 29.96 -0.13
N ILE A 24 17.50 30.04 1.18
CA ILE A 24 17.21 28.95 2.12
C ILE A 24 15.71 28.59 2.08
N VAL A 25 14.82 29.57 2.05
CA VAL A 25 13.37 29.35 1.95
C VAL A 25 12.97 28.74 0.60
N LEU A 26 13.63 29.15 -0.49
CA LEU A 26 13.38 28.59 -1.84
C LEU A 26 13.92 27.15 -2.01
N VAL A 27 15.02 26.81 -1.38
CA VAL A 27 15.61 25.44 -1.44
C VAL A 27 14.79 24.45 -0.60
N TYR A 28 14.04 24.89 0.40
CA TYR A 28 13.23 24.03 1.26
C TYR A 28 11.75 23.91 0.85
N ALA A 29 11.32 24.53 -0.23
CA ALA A 29 10.07 24.18 -0.89
C ALA A 29 10.24 22.81 -1.57
N GLY A 30 10.46 21.76 -0.76
CA GLY A 30 10.51 20.39 -1.22
C GLY A 30 9.20 20.10 -1.96
N CYS A 31 9.24 20.07 -3.27
CA CYS A 31 8.12 19.70 -4.12
C CYS A 31 7.69 18.28 -3.74
N ALA A 32 6.61 18.15 -2.98
CA ALA A 32 5.83 16.91 -3.06
C ALA A 32 5.57 16.66 -4.55
N PRO A 33 5.71 15.41 -5.05
CA PRO A 33 5.53 15.14 -6.47
C PRO A 33 4.20 15.72 -6.90
N SER A 34 4.21 16.46 -8.02
CA SER A 34 2.99 17.06 -8.55
C SER A 34 2.00 15.95 -8.90
N LEU A 35 1.06 15.68 -8.00
CA LEU A 35 0.07 14.60 -8.10
C LEU A 35 -1.08 14.96 -9.07
N LYS A 36 -0.91 16.01 -9.87
CA LYS A 36 -1.96 16.56 -10.75
C LYS A 36 -2.47 15.57 -11.79
N TRP A 37 -1.68 14.58 -12.18
CA TRP A 37 -2.03 13.59 -13.20
C TRP A 37 -2.70 12.31 -12.61
N TYR A 38 -2.65 12.07 -11.29
CA TYR A 38 -3.32 10.90 -10.68
C TYR A 38 -4.84 10.84 -10.93
N PRO A 39 -5.60 11.94 -10.91
CA PRO A 39 -7.02 11.88 -11.29
C PRO A 39 -7.25 11.34 -12.70
N GLN A 40 -6.43 11.74 -13.67
CA GLN A 40 -6.48 11.25 -15.04
C GLN A 40 -6.11 9.76 -15.12
N MET A 41 -5.06 9.34 -14.39
CA MET A 41 -4.68 7.93 -14.29
C MET A 41 -5.84 7.10 -13.71
N ASN A 42 -6.46 7.54 -12.63
CA ASN A 42 -7.61 6.86 -12.03
C ASN A 42 -8.79 6.74 -13.00
N GLN A 43 -9.00 7.76 -13.84
CA GLN A 43 -10.01 7.72 -14.90
C GLN A 43 -9.69 6.67 -15.96
N TYR A 44 -8.44 6.59 -16.42
CA TYR A 44 -8.00 5.53 -17.33
C TYR A 44 -8.17 4.14 -16.73
N LEU A 45 -7.77 3.96 -15.47
CA LEU A 45 -7.92 2.70 -14.77
C LEU A 45 -9.39 2.30 -14.57
N ALA A 46 -10.27 3.24 -14.20
CA ALA A 46 -11.71 3.01 -14.05
C ALA A 46 -12.39 2.60 -15.38
N ASN A 47 -11.84 3.07 -16.50
CA ASN A 47 -12.27 2.73 -17.85
C ASN A 47 -11.50 1.53 -18.45
N ARG A 48 -10.63 0.88 -17.67
CA ARG A 48 -9.80 -0.26 -18.11
C ARG A 48 -8.85 0.08 -19.27
N GLN A 49 -8.48 1.33 -19.41
CA GLN A 49 -7.55 1.84 -20.40
C GLN A 49 -6.11 1.75 -19.88
N TYR A 50 -5.66 0.52 -19.54
CA TYR A 50 -4.39 0.28 -18.86
C TYR A 50 -3.17 0.72 -19.66
N ALA A 51 -3.19 0.54 -20.99
CA ALA A 51 -2.12 1.03 -21.87
C ALA A 51 -2.00 2.57 -21.82
N ALA A 52 -3.13 3.30 -21.81
CA ALA A 52 -3.14 4.75 -21.69
C ALA A 52 -2.64 5.21 -20.30
N ALA A 53 -2.99 4.47 -19.24
CA ALA A 53 -2.48 4.72 -17.89
C ALA A 53 -0.96 4.53 -17.81
N LEU A 54 -0.41 3.47 -18.42
CA LEU A 54 1.03 3.23 -18.48
C LEU A 54 1.75 4.33 -19.28
N ASN A 55 1.22 4.73 -20.43
CA ASN A 55 1.78 5.84 -21.21
C ASN A 55 1.78 7.15 -20.41
N LEU A 56 0.73 7.40 -19.62
CA LEU A 56 0.68 8.57 -18.73
C LEU A 56 1.78 8.54 -17.66
N ILE A 57 2.05 7.36 -17.06
CA ILE A 57 3.15 7.17 -16.11
C ILE A 57 4.49 7.44 -16.78
N ASP A 58 4.74 6.88 -17.96
CA ASP A 58 5.98 7.07 -18.71
C ASP A 58 6.22 8.55 -19.08
N GLN A 59 5.19 9.27 -19.53
CA GLN A 59 5.26 10.69 -19.82
C GLN A 59 5.57 11.56 -18.60
N ASN A 60 5.13 11.12 -17.42
CA ASN A 60 5.34 11.81 -16.16
C ASN A 60 6.56 11.29 -15.36
N LYS A 61 7.40 10.42 -15.93
CA LYS A 61 8.57 9.83 -15.27
C LYS A 61 9.46 10.88 -14.59
N ASN A 62 9.72 11.99 -15.25
CA ASN A 62 10.57 13.06 -14.73
C ASN A 62 9.94 13.78 -13.52
N THR A 63 8.62 13.74 -13.36
CA THR A 63 7.92 14.35 -12.21
C THR A 63 8.12 13.57 -10.93
N TYR A 64 8.44 12.27 -11.01
CA TYR A 64 8.75 11.47 -9.84
C TYR A 64 10.08 11.83 -9.19
N THR A 65 11.03 12.41 -9.94
CA THR A 65 12.39 12.73 -9.49
C THR A 65 13.14 11.51 -8.91
N LYS A 66 14.41 11.66 -8.60
CA LYS A 66 15.19 10.60 -7.93
C LYS A 66 14.68 10.27 -6.53
N LEU A 67 14.03 11.24 -5.85
CA LEU A 67 13.48 11.06 -4.50
C LEU A 67 12.23 10.14 -4.48
N ASN A 68 11.56 9.97 -5.62
CA ASN A 68 10.33 9.21 -5.75
C ASN A 68 10.45 8.06 -6.76
N ALA A 69 11.67 7.61 -7.07
CA ALA A 69 11.90 6.53 -8.04
C ALA A 69 11.17 5.23 -7.67
N VAL A 70 11.09 4.91 -6.37
CA VAL A 70 10.33 3.75 -5.88
C VAL A 70 8.86 3.87 -6.29
N LEU A 71 8.22 5.04 -6.07
CA LEU A 71 6.82 5.25 -6.43
C LEU A 71 6.56 5.09 -7.93
N PHE A 72 7.50 5.55 -8.78
CA PHE A 72 7.39 5.34 -10.22
C PHE A 72 7.25 3.86 -10.57
N TYR A 73 8.16 3.03 -10.06
CA TYR A 73 8.15 1.60 -10.37
C TYR A 73 6.99 0.85 -9.70
N LEU A 74 6.55 1.29 -8.52
CA LEU A 74 5.36 0.74 -7.86
C LEU A 74 4.09 1.01 -8.68
N ASP A 75 3.91 2.25 -9.16
CA ASP A 75 2.75 2.62 -9.97
C ASP A 75 2.78 1.93 -11.34
N GLU A 76 3.93 1.93 -12.02
CA GLU A 76 4.12 1.21 -13.29
C GLU A 76 3.80 -0.28 -13.12
N GLY A 77 4.38 -0.91 -12.10
CA GLY A 77 4.21 -2.35 -11.85
C GLY A 77 2.76 -2.72 -11.61
N LEU A 78 2.05 -1.98 -10.77
CA LEU A 78 0.67 -2.32 -10.43
C LEU A 78 -0.32 -2.00 -11.55
N VAL A 79 -0.11 -0.93 -12.31
CA VAL A 79 -0.94 -0.63 -13.48
C VAL A 79 -0.72 -1.68 -14.58
N ALA A 80 0.53 -2.14 -14.78
CA ALA A 80 0.83 -3.24 -15.69
C ALA A 80 0.16 -4.55 -15.24
N HIS A 81 0.19 -4.86 -13.92
CA HIS A 81 -0.53 -5.99 -13.34
C HIS A 81 -2.02 -5.96 -13.65
N TYR A 82 -2.70 -4.82 -13.45
CA TYR A 82 -4.13 -4.66 -13.74
C TYR A 82 -4.45 -4.81 -15.23
N GLY A 83 -3.49 -4.49 -16.10
CA GLY A 83 -3.60 -4.66 -17.54
C GLY A 83 -3.31 -6.06 -18.05
N GLY A 84 -2.87 -6.99 -17.18
CA GLY A 84 -2.44 -8.33 -17.58
C GLY A 84 -1.04 -8.36 -18.22
N TYR A 85 -0.28 -7.25 -18.16
CA TYR A 85 1.11 -7.17 -18.64
C TYR A 85 2.06 -7.67 -17.55
N TYR A 86 1.94 -8.96 -17.20
CA TYR A 86 2.56 -9.53 -15.99
C TYR A 86 4.09 -9.50 -16.01
N GLU A 87 4.73 -9.72 -17.17
CA GLU A 87 6.18 -9.62 -17.31
C GLU A 87 6.68 -8.18 -17.05
N ARG A 88 6.00 -7.18 -17.65
CA ARG A 88 6.31 -5.76 -17.41
C ARG A 88 6.10 -5.40 -15.95
N SER A 89 5.03 -5.89 -15.36
CA SER A 89 4.73 -5.72 -13.94
C SER A 89 5.86 -6.26 -13.07
N ASN A 90 6.29 -7.50 -13.29
CA ASN A 90 7.38 -8.12 -12.53
C ASN A 90 8.69 -7.36 -12.68
N GLN A 91 9.03 -6.88 -13.88
CA GLN A 91 10.24 -6.07 -14.11
C GLN A 91 10.20 -4.76 -13.30
N ALA A 92 9.07 -4.04 -13.32
CA ALA A 92 8.91 -2.80 -12.58
C ALA A 92 8.91 -3.05 -11.06
N LEU A 93 8.14 -4.03 -10.57
CA LEU A 93 8.07 -4.37 -9.15
C LEU A 93 9.41 -4.88 -8.59
N SER A 94 10.15 -5.69 -9.34
CA SER A 94 11.51 -6.12 -8.96
C SER A 94 12.47 -4.93 -8.84
N LYS A 95 12.34 -3.92 -9.74
CA LYS A 95 13.12 -2.70 -9.64
C LYS A 95 12.75 -1.87 -8.41
N ALA A 96 11.45 -1.77 -8.10
CA ALA A 96 10.98 -1.15 -6.87
C ALA A 96 11.54 -1.86 -5.65
N GLU A 97 11.47 -3.20 -5.61
CA GLU A 97 11.99 -4.03 -4.52
C GLU A 97 13.48 -3.77 -4.26
N SER A 98 14.31 -3.81 -5.31
CA SER A 98 15.75 -3.53 -5.20
C SER A 98 16.03 -2.15 -4.62
N LEU A 99 15.35 -1.10 -5.14
CA LEU A 99 15.50 0.26 -4.62
C LEU A 99 15.05 0.40 -3.16
N MET A 100 13.94 -0.24 -2.79
CA MET A 100 13.45 -0.23 -1.40
C MET A 100 14.46 -0.90 -0.46
N GLN A 101 15.08 -2.01 -0.86
CA GLN A 101 16.07 -2.72 -0.07
C GLN A 101 17.35 -1.90 0.10
N ASP A 102 17.86 -1.27 -0.97
CA ASP A 102 19.03 -0.40 -0.92
C ASP A 102 18.81 0.80 0.02
N LEU A 103 17.64 1.43 -0.06
CA LEU A 103 17.27 2.55 0.79
C LEU A 103 17.06 2.12 2.25
N TYR A 104 16.56 0.91 2.47
CA TYR A 104 16.38 0.35 3.80
C TYR A 104 17.72 0.14 4.51
N THR A 105 18.67 -0.51 3.88
CA THR A 105 20.03 -0.74 4.42
C THR A 105 20.78 0.56 4.68
N THR A 106 20.66 1.54 3.77
CA THR A 106 21.26 2.87 3.91
C THR A 106 20.65 3.65 5.07
N SER A 107 19.35 3.52 5.32
CA SER A 107 18.64 4.23 6.40
C SER A 107 19.07 3.77 7.80
N ILE A 108 19.41 2.50 7.96
CA ILE A 108 19.90 1.96 9.24
C ILE A 108 21.24 2.58 9.61
N SER A 109 22.15 2.77 8.65
CA SER A 109 23.48 3.32 8.90
C SER A 109 23.51 4.83 9.15
N LYS A 110 22.48 5.59 8.73
CA LYS A 110 22.45 7.07 8.80
C LYS A 110 21.48 7.67 9.83
N LYS A 111 20.88 6.88 10.71
CA LYS A 111 19.79 7.31 11.63
C LYS A 111 20.13 8.53 12.50
N ALA A 112 21.39 8.77 12.85
CA ALA A 112 21.77 9.85 13.77
C ALA A 112 21.87 11.24 13.14
N ALA A 113 22.25 11.35 11.85
CA ALA A 113 22.53 12.64 11.20
C ALA A 113 21.29 13.34 10.60
N THR A 114 20.16 12.62 10.49
CA THR A 114 19.01 13.03 9.67
C THR A 114 17.85 13.62 10.47
N PHE A 115 18.02 13.83 11.77
CA PHE A 115 16.93 14.20 12.68
C PHE A 115 16.31 15.57 12.37
N LEU A 116 17.12 16.54 11.91
CA LEU A 116 16.69 17.93 11.68
C LEU A 116 16.13 18.20 10.27
N ILE A 117 16.26 17.24 9.35
CA ILE A 117 15.84 17.41 7.96
C ILE A 117 14.46 16.80 7.77
N ASN A 118 13.63 17.46 6.96
CA ASN A 118 12.29 16.97 6.61
C ASN A 118 12.38 15.62 5.89
N ASP A 119 11.51 14.66 6.23
CA ASP A 119 11.48 13.33 5.64
C ASP A 119 11.28 13.36 4.11
N ASN A 120 10.61 14.37 3.57
CA ASN A 120 10.43 14.59 2.13
C ASN A 120 11.74 14.91 1.37
N ALA A 121 12.79 15.32 2.07
CA ALA A 121 14.11 15.58 1.46
C ALA A 121 14.92 14.28 1.19
N TYR A 122 14.43 13.15 1.65
CA TYR A 122 15.06 11.85 1.42
C TYR A 122 14.31 11.03 0.37
N PRO A 123 15.00 10.11 -0.32
CA PRO A 123 14.32 9.15 -1.19
C PRO A 123 13.24 8.38 -0.46
N TYR A 124 12.09 8.24 -1.11
CA TYR A 124 11.00 7.42 -0.59
C TYR A 124 11.39 5.95 -0.61
N ARG A 125 11.41 5.32 0.55
CA ARG A 125 11.81 3.92 0.72
C ARG A 125 10.65 2.91 0.70
N GLY A 126 9.41 3.40 0.58
CA GLY A 126 8.20 2.59 0.81
C GLY A 126 7.87 2.42 2.29
N GLU A 127 6.65 2.03 2.53
CA GLU A 127 6.17 1.54 3.82
C GLU A 127 6.44 0.03 3.94
N ASP A 128 6.53 -0.49 5.17
CA ASP A 128 6.85 -1.91 5.38
C ASP A 128 5.80 -2.83 4.73
N PHE A 129 4.50 -2.49 4.84
CA PHE A 129 3.42 -3.23 4.19
C PHE A 129 3.48 -3.12 2.65
N GLU A 130 3.88 -1.98 2.09
CA GLU A 130 4.04 -1.83 0.64
C GLU A 130 5.15 -2.75 0.10
N SER A 131 6.25 -2.87 0.86
CA SER A 131 7.34 -3.78 0.51
C SER A 131 6.91 -5.26 0.50
N ALA A 132 6.04 -5.65 1.44
CA ALA A 132 5.46 -7.00 1.44
C ALA A 132 4.52 -7.20 0.24
N LEU A 133 3.64 -6.22 -0.03
CA LEU A 133 2.70 -6.28 -1.16
C LEU A 133 3.38 -6.33 -2.53
N VAL A 134 4.59 -5.78 -2.69
CA VAL A 134 5.37 -5.93 -3.94
C VAL A 134 5.49 -7.42 -4.31
N ASN A 135 5.94 -8.26 -3.38
CA ASN A 135 6.10 -9.69 -3.64
C ASN A 135 4.76 -10.43 -3.72
N LEU A 136 3.72 -9.98 -3.00
CA LEU A 136 2.37 -10.51 -3.17
C LEU A 136 1.88 -10.33 -4.62
N PHE A 137 2.01 -9.13 -5.20
CA PHE A 137 1.60 -8.89 -6.59
C PHE A 137 2.48 -9.64 -7.59
N MET A 138 3.79 -9.77 -7.33
CA MET A 138 4.68 -10.59 -8.17
C MET A 138 4.29 -12.06 -8.11
N ALA A 139 3.96 -12.61 -6.94
CA ALA A 139 3.47 -13.98 -6.79
C ALA A 139 2.18 -14.19 -7.59
N ILE A 140 1.23 -13.27 -7.52
CA ILE A 140 -0.01 -13.34 -8.30
C ILE A 140 0.27 -13.25 -9.81
N ASN A 141 1.22 -12.41 -10.24
CA ASN A 141 1.63 -12.33 -11.64
C ASN A 141 2.15 -13.68 -12.16
N TYR A 142 3.09 -14.28 -11.43
CA TYR A 142 3.65 -15.59 -11.81
C TYR A 142 2.56 -16.67 -11.80
N ALA A 143 1.68 -16.69 -10.81
CA ALA A 143 0.57 -17.61 -10.73
C ALA A 143 -0.43 -17.43 -11.89
N ALA A 144 -0.71 -16.19 -12.32
CA ALA A 144 -1.54 -15.91 -13.48
C ALA A 144 -0.91 -16.35 -14.80
N MET A 145 0.43 -16.42 -14.85
CA MET A 145 1.22 -17.00 -15.94
C MET A 145 1.44 -18.51 -15.80
N GLN A 146 0.85 -19.15 -14.80
CA GLN A 146 1.02 -20.59 -14.47
C GLN A 146 2.49 -20.98 -14.15
N LYS A 147 3.29 -20.04 -13.69
CA LYS A 147 4.67 -20.22 -13.21
C LYS A 147 4.67 -20.41 -11.70
N TRP A 148 4.26 -21.59 -11.26
CA TRP A 148 3.96 -21.89 -9.85
C TRP A 148 5.17 -21.77 -8.94
N ASP A 149 6.33 -22.34 -9.38
CA ASP A 149 7.60 -22.24 -8.64
C ASP A 149 8.04 -20.80 -8.42
N ASP A 150 8.02 -19.97 -9.48
CA ASP A 150 8.36 -18.55 -9.38
C ASP A 150 7.40 -17.81 -8.46
N ALA A 151 6.10 -18.16 -8.51
CA ALA A 151 5.09 -17.60 -7.62
C ALA A 151 5.36 -17.96 -6.15
N LEU A 152 5.77 -19.19 -5.85
CA LEU A 152 6.15 -19.62 -4.50
C LEU A 152 7.41 -18.91 -4.00
N VAL A 153 8.40 -18.66 -4.85
CA VAL A 153 9.58 -17.87 -4.48
C VAL A 153 9.16 -16.49 -4.01
N GLU A 154 8.31 -15.80 -4.76
CA GLU A 154 7.85 -14.46 -4.38
C GLU A 154 6.96 -14.49 -3.13
N ALA A 155 6.09 -15.47 -2.99
CA ALA A 155 5.24 -15.64 -1.81
C ALA A 155 6.07 -15.85 -0.52
N ARG A 156 7.14 -16.66 -0.58
CA ARG A 156 8.06 -16.85 0.55
C ARG A 156 8.80 -15.57 0.95
N LYS A 157 9.10 -14.68 0.00
CA LYS A 157 9.73 -13.38 0.28
C LYS A 157 8.82 -12.47 1.13
N VAL A 158 7.49 -12.57 1.00
CA VAL A 158 6.56 -11.82 1.86
C VAL A 158 6.78 -12.16 3.32
N ASP A 159 6.79 -13.47 3.65
CA ASP A 159 7.06 -13.93 5.02
C ASP A 159 8.44 -13.49 5.53
N ALA A 160 9.47 -13.64 4.70
CA ALA A 160 10.83 -13.24 5.05
C ALA A 160 10.92 -11.74 5.37
N LYS A 161 10.26 -10.89 4.58
CA LYS A 161 10.19 -9.44 4.81
C LYS A 161 9.43 -9.09 6.08
N LEU A 162 8.28 -9.69 6.31
CA LEU A 162 7.51 -9.44 7.54
C LEU A 162 8.30 -9.84 8.77
N ASN A 163 8.97 -11.00 8.76
CA ASN A 163 9.86 -11.42 9.84
C ASN A 163 11.04 -10.44 10.05
N MET A 164 11.66 -9.96 8.97
CA MET A 164 12.74 -8.97 9.02
C MET A 164 12.26 -7.65 9.62
N PHE A 165 11.09 -7.16 9.24
CA PHE A 165 10.53 -5.93 9.80
C PHE A 165 10.19 -6.11 11.29
N ASN A 166 9.55 -7.22 11.65
CA ASN A 166 9.17 -7.51 13.03
C ASN A 166 10.38 -7.61 13.98
N ALA A 167 11.50 -8.16 13.51
CA ALA A 167 12.73 -8.27 14.30
C ALA A 167 13.36 -6.91 14.69
N GLN A 168 12.91 -5.80 14.08
CA GLN A 168 13.42 -4.45 14.35
C GLN A 168 12.58 -3.66 15.35
N TYR A 169 11.40 -4.17 15.68
CA TYR A 169 10.54 -3.56 16.69
C TYR A 169 10.88 -4.15 18.07
N ASP A 170 11.01 -3.28 19.06
CA ASP A 170 11.08 -3.70 20.44
C ASP A 170 9.80 -4.43 20.85
N ALA A 171 9.86 -5.32 21.86
CA ALA A 171 8.73 -6.16 22.26
C ALA A 171 7.43 -5.37 22.55
N ASN A 172 7.54 -4.10 22.87
CA ASN A 172 6.42 -3.18 23.14
C ASN A 172 5.97 -2.37 21.90
N GLU A 173 6.68 -2.46 20.76
CA GLU A 173 6.41 -1.71 19.53
C GLU A 173 6.08 -2.64 18.35
N LYS A 174 5.39 -3.76 18.60
CA LYS A 174 5.08 -4.74 17.55
C LYS A 174 4.26 -4.11 16.42
N ASN A 175 4.64 -4.44 15.20
CA ASN A 175 3.86 -4.14 14.01
C ASN A 175 2.62 -5.05 13.98
N ASP A 176 1.40 -4.49 13.92
CA ASP A 176 0.17 -5.27 13.81
C ASP A 176 0.09 -6.08 12.50
N TYR A 177 0.78 -5.64 11.45
CA TYR A 177 0.95 -6.41 10.20
C TYR A 177 2.23 -7.24 10.27
N ALA A 178 2.25 -8.17 11.21
CA ALA A 178 3.39 -9.07 11.47
C ALA A 178 3.37 -10.33 10.59
N GLU A 179 2.20 -10.72 10.12
CA GLU A 179 1.94 -11.90 9.30
C GLU A 179 0.84 -11.55 8.29
N ASP A 180 0.86 -12.21 7.11
CA ASP A 180 -0.14 -12.04 6.07
C ASP A 180 -0.92 -13.34 5.87
N ALA A 181 -2.22 -13.29 6.18
CA ALA A 181 -3.10 -14.44 6.08
C ALA A 181 -3.41 -14.81 4.63
N PHE A 182 -3.56 -13.81 3.76
CA PHE A 182 -3.90 -14.06 2.36
C PHE A 182 -2.72 -14.65 1.59
N ILE A 183 -1.48 -14.18 1.82
CA ILE A 183 -0.33 -14.79 1.16
C ILE A 183 -0.14 -16.24 1.60
N ARG A 184 -0.41 -16.57 2.88
CA ARG A 184 -0.40 -17.96 3.35
C ARG A 184 -1.47 -18.80 2.68
N PHE A 185 -2.66 -18.24 2.43
CA PHE A 185 -3.70 -18.91 1.67
C PHE A 185 -3.28 -19.13 0.22
N LEU A 186 -2.71 -18.11 -0.43
CA LEU A 186 -2.19 -18.22 -1.80
C LEU A 186 -1.08 -19.26 -1.89
N MET A 187 -0.13 -19.29 -0.95
CA MET A 187 0.90 -20.34 -0.88
C MET A 187 0.30 -21.73 -0.83
N GLY A 188 -0.76 -21.92 -0.05
CA GLY A 188 -1.47 -23.21 -0.03
C GLY A 188 -2.01 -23.62 -1.41
N ILE A 189 -2.59 -22.67 -2.15
CA ILE A 189 -3.07 -22.90 -3.52
C ILE A 189 -1.92 -23.21 -4.48
N LEU A 190 -0.79 -22.52 -4.34
CA LEU A 190 0.40 -22.72 -5.18
C LEU A 190 1.03 -24.08 -4.93
N TYR A 191 1.22 -24.49 -3.66
CA TYR A 191 1.70 -25.84 -3.31
C TYR A 191 0.75 -26.96 -3.81
N ASP A 192 -0.57 -26.71 -3.68
CA ASP A 192 -1.56 -27.65 -4.19
C ASP A 192 -1.54 -27.73 -5.73
N ALA A 193 -1.13 -26.65 -6.43
CA ALA A 193 -0.93 -26.67 -7.88
C ALA A 193 0.27 -27.54 -8.30
N GLU A 194 1.32 -27.60 -7.49
CA GLU A 194 2.51 -28.43 -7.67
C GLU A 194 2.33 -29.86 -7.13
N GLY A 195 1.16 -30.17 -6.50
CA GLY A 195 0.90 -31.47 -5.91
C GLY A 195 1.55 -31.69 -4.54
N GLU A 196 2.14 -30.65 -3.95
CA GLU A 196 2.79 -30.69 -2.63
C GLU A 196 1.75 -30.55 -1.50
N VAL A 197 0.91 -31.57 -1.33
CA VAL A 197 -0.26 -31.56 -0.44
C VAL A 197 0.11 -31.27 1.02
N ASN A 198 1.28 -31.73 1.50
CA ASN A 198 1.72 -31.47 2.87
C ASN A 198 2.03 -30.00 3.11
N ASP A 199 2.72 -29.34 2.19
CA ASP A 199 3.07 -27.93 2.29
C ASP A 199 1.83 -27.04 2.07
N ALA A 200 0.92 -27.48 1.19
CA ALA A 200 -0.40 -26.87 1.04
C ALA A 200 -1.19 -26.90 2.38
N PHE A 201 -1.24 -28.05 3.04
CA PHE A 201 -1.88 -28.23 4.35
C PHE A 201 -1.28 -27.28 5.40
N ILE A 202 0.05 -27.24 5.50
CA ILE A 202 0.77 -26.36 6.46
C ILE A 202 0.41 -24.90 6.22
N SER A 203 0.39 -24.49 4.93
CA SER A 203 0.08 -23.12 4.53
C SER A 203 -1.38 -22.75 4.81
N TYR A 204 -2.34 -23.63 4.51
CA TYR A 204 -3.76 -23.40 4.83
C TYR A 204 -4.01 -23.33 6.33
N ARG A 205 -3.38 -24.22 7.11
CA ARG A 205 -3.47 -24.19 8.58
C ARG A 205 -2.97 -22.85 9.13
N LYS A 206 -1.77 -22.42 8.70
CA LYS A 206 -1.19 -21.15 9.15
C LYS A 206 -2.05 -19.96 8.74
N SER A 207 -2.61 -19.98 7.54
CA SER A 207 -3.56 -18.95 7.08
C SER A 207 -4.79 -18.88 7.98
N GLU A 208 -5.40 -20.04 8.30
CA GLU A 208 -6.57 -20.11 9.20
C GLU A 208 -6.26 -19.53 10.58
N GLU A 209 -5.12 -19.89 11.17
CA GLU A 209 -4.66 -19.38 12.46
C GLU A 209 -4.54 -17.84 12.44
N ILE A 210 -3.88 -17.26 11.41
CA ILE A 210 -3.70 -15.82 11.29
C ILE A 210 -5.05 -15.11 11.12
N TYR A 211 -5.95 -15.62 10.26
CA TYR A 211 -7.29 -15.05 10.11
C TYR A 211 -8.10 -15.11 11.41
N ARG A 212 -8.07 -16.25 12.11
CA ARG A 212 -8.83 -16.46 13.35
C ARG A 212 -8.36 -15.55 14.47
N ASP A 213 -7.04 -15.46 14.69
CA ASP A 213 -6.46 -14.86 15.89
C ASP A 213 -6.11 -13.38 15.67
N THR A 214 -5.54 -13.03 14.51
CA THR A 214 -5.04 -11.68 14.22
C THR A 214 -6.00 -10.87 13.34
N TYR A 215 -6.35 -11.39 12.16
CA TYR A 215 -7.11 -10.64 11.17
C TYR A 215 -8.54 -10.35 11.60
N ARG A 216 -9.20 -11.28 12.30
CA ARG A 216 -10.54 -11.04 12.87
C ARG A 216 -10.54 -9.87 13.83
N ARG A 217 -9.52 -9.77 14.66
CA ARG A 217 -9.40 -8.72 15.68
C ARG A 217 -9.00 -7.37 15.07
N LEU A 218 -8.07 -7.35 14.13
CA LEU A 218 -7.46 -6.11 13.60
C LEU A 218 -8.22 -5.55 12.39
N TYR A 219 -8.69 -6.43 11.50
CA TYR A 219 -9.25 -6.08 10.20
C TYR A 219 -10.70 -6.55 10.03
N SER A 220 -11.30 -7.16 11.06
CA SER A 220 -12.64 -7.76 10.99
C SER A 220 -12.79 -8.81 9.88
N LEU A 221 -11.70 -9.42 9.46
CA LEU A 221 -11.64 -10.49 8.47
C LEU A 221 -11.40 -11.83 9.14
N GLY A 222 -12.32 -12.77 8.98
CA GLY A 222 -12.16 -14.16 9.42
C GLY A 222 -11.77 -15.07 8.25
N PRO A 223 -11.41 -16.34 8.53
CA PRO A 223 -11.11 -17.30 7.48
C PRO A 223 -12.31 -17.51 6.58
N SER A 224 -12.06 -17.46 5.28
CA SER A 224 -13.10 -17.66 4.27
C SER A 224 -13.55 -19.11 4.21
N TYR A 225 -14.79 -19.33 3.76
CA TYR A 225 -15.28 -20.69 3.50
C TYR A 225 -14.37 -21.45 2.54
N LEU A 226 -13.88 -20.78 1.50
CA LEU A 226 -12.97 -21.36 0.51
C LEU A 226 -11.66 -21.86 1.17
N LEU A 227 -11.03 -21.05 2.04
CA LEU A 227 -9.83 -21.47 2.79
C LEU A 227 -10.12 -22.72 3.63
N LEU A 228 -11.23 -22.71 4.40
CA LEU A 228 -11.57 -23.83 5.27
C LEU A 228 -11.87 -25.11 4.50
N GLU A 229 -12.46 -24.99 3.33
CA GLU A 229 -12.72 -26.11 2.40
C GLU A 229 -11.40 -26.71 1.90
N LYS A 230 -10.47 -25.88 1.40
CA LYS A 230 -9.15 -26.33 0.92
C LYS A 230 -8.34 -26.99 2.06
N TYR A 231 -8.37 -26.37 3.25
CA TYR A 231 -7.71 -26.92 4.43
C TYR A 231 -8.25 -28.32 4.78
N ILE A 232 -9.57 -28.51 4.77
CA ILE A 232 -10.17 -29.83 5.04
C ILE A 232 -9.82 -30.84 3.92
N TYR A 233 -9.77 -30.43 2.66
CA TYR A 233 -9.38 -31.34 1.59
C TYR A 233 -7.94 -31.81 1.72
N ALA A 234 -7.01 -30.90 2.00
CA ALA A 234 -5.61 -31.25 2.28
C ALA A 234 -5.47 -32.15 3.51
N ALA A 235 -6.19 -31.85 4.61
CA ALA A 235 -6.21 -32.68 5.81
C ALA A 235 -6.76 -34.09 5.56
N LYS A 236 -7.81 -34.24 4.73
CA LYS A 236 -8.36 -35.54 4.32
C LYS A 236 -7.35 -36.34 3.49
N SER A 237 -6.68 -35.71 2.53
CA SER A 237 -5.67 -36.37 1.68
C SER A 237 -4.50 -36.91 2.51
N LEU A 238 -4.17 -36.25 3.63
CA LEU A 238 -3.11 -36.64 4.57
C LEU A 238 -3.60 -37.51 5.74
N ASN A 239 -4.90 -37.86 5.77
CA ASN A 239 -5.53 -38.60 6.87
C ASN A 239 -5.42 -37.92 8.24
N PHE A 240 -5.35 -36.61 8.31
CA PHE A 240 -5.25 -35.82 9.56
C PHE A 240 -6.61 -35.61 10.22
N ASN A 241 -7.21 -36.72 10.69
CA ASN A 241 -8.56 -36.74 11.27
C ASN A 241 -8.71 -35.87 12.54
N SER A 242 -7.64 -35.66 13.31
CA SER A 242 -7.64 -34.77 14.48
C SER A 242 -7.87 -33.31 14.07
N GLU A 243 -7.21 -32.86 13.01
CA GLU A 243 -7.36 -31.52 12.45
C GLU A 243 -8.78 -31.28 11.91
N ILE A 244 -9.32 -32.26 11.18
CA ILE A 244 -10.70 -32.19 10.68
C ILE A 244 -11.71 -32.05 11.84
N ARG A 245 -11.52 -32.80 12.94
CA ARG A 245 -12.38 -32.67 14.15
C ARG A 245 -12.20 -31.31 14.81
N SER A 246 -11.00 -30.76 14.88
CA SER A 246 -10.72 -29.42 15.41
C SER A 246 -11.43 -28.35 14.59
N LEU A 247 -11.28 -28.37 13.26
CA LEU A 247 -11.95 -27.43 12.37
C LEU A 247 -13.48 -27.48 12.50
N ARG A 248 -14.08 -28.66 12.59
CA ARG A 248 -15.52 -28.80 12.81
C ARG A 248 -16.01 -28.25 14.14
N ARG A 249 -15.17 -28.31 15.19
CA ARG A 249 -15.49 -27.70 16.50
C ARG A 249 -15.40 -26.17 16.41
N ASN A 250 -14.37 -25.65 15.76
CA ASN A 250 -14.17 -24.21 15.62
C ASN A 250 -15.19 -23.56 14.67
N TYR A 251 -15.66 -24.32 13.67
CA TYR A 251 -16.60 -23.88 12.64
C TYR A 251 -17.80 -24.83 12.52
N PRO A 252 -18.73 -24.87 13.49
CA PRO A 252 -19.84 -25.85 13.53
C PRO A 252 -20.78 -25.77 12.31
N ARG A 253 -20.83 -24.60 11.64
CA ARG A 253 -21.68 -24.38 10.46
C ARG A 253 -20.97 -24.73 9.15
N LEU A 254 -19.70 -25.18 9.23
CA LEU A 254 -18.92 -25.54 8.05
C LEU A 254 -19.42 -26.85 7.45
N SER A 255 -20.10 -26.74 6.31
CA SER A 255 -20.50 -27.89 5.49
C SER A 255 -19.53 -27.96 4.31
N VAL A 256 -18.65 -28.94 4.30
CA VAL A 256 -17.69 -29.14 3.23
C VAL A 256 -18.25 -30.15 2.23
N PRO A 257 -18.48 -29.75 0.97
CA PRO A 257 -18.95 -30.66 -0.05
C PRO A 257 -17.94 -31.80 -0.33
N LYS A 258 -18.36 -32.77 -1.12
CA LYS A 258 -17.43 -33.77 -1.64
C LYS A 258 -16.37 -33.08 -2.49
N GLN A 259 -15.10 -33.44 -2.25
CA GLN A 259 -13.99 -32.91 -3.04
C GLN A 259 -14.25 -33.13 -4.53
N PRO A 260 -14.16 -32.07 -5.35
CA PRO A 260 -14.38 -32.19 -6.78
C PRO A 260 -13.31 -33.08 -7.43
N ASN A 261 -13.69 -33.76 -8.50
CA ASN A 261 -12.73 -34.54 -9.28
C ASN A 261 -11.95 -33.59 -10.21
N LEU A 262 -10.79 -33.16 -9.75
CA LEU A 262 -9.92 -32.22 -10.48
C LEU A 262 -9.27 -32.86 -11.72
N SER A 263 -9.14 -34.19 -11.78
CA SER A 263 -8.65 -34.85 -13.01
C SER A 263 -9.62 -34.70 -14.20
N LYS A 264 -10.87 -34.28 -13.95
CA LYS A 264 -11.90 -34.04 -14.98
C LYS A 264 -12.35 -32.60 -15.08
N ASN A 265 -11.97 -31.75 -14.13
CA ASN A 265 -12.38 -30.35 -14.06
C ASN A 265 -11.17 -29.45 -13.82
N ALA A 266 -11.35 -28.17 -14.07
CA ALA A 266 -10.39 -27.11 -13.75
C ALA A 266 -10.82 -26.33 -12.52
N GLU A 267 -9.86 -25.80 -11.78
CA GLU A 267 -10.07 -24.81 -10.72
C GLU A 267 -9.77 -23.41 -11.25
N VAL A 268 -10.76 -22.54 -11.22
CA VAL A 268 -10.61 -21.15 -11.65
C VAL A 268 -10.79 -20.23 -10.45
N TYR A 269 -9.71 -19.58 -10.05
CA TYR A 269 -9.70 -18.56 -9.01
C TYR A 269 -9.85 -17.18 -9.63
N LEU A 270 -10.77 -16.37 -9.10
CA LEU A 270 -10.91 -14.97 -9.48
C LEU A 270 -10.46 -14.10 -8.31
N ILE A 271 -9.44 -13.27 -8.55
CA ILE A 271 -8.97 -12.24 -7.64
C ILE A 271 -9.52 -10.90 -8.11
N HIS A 272 -10.35 -10.28 -7.26
CA HIS A 272 -10.97 -8.98 -7.53
C HIS A 272 -10.36 -7.90 -6.64
N TYR A 273 -9.67 -6.97 -7.27
CA TYR A 273 -9.12 -5.76 -6.64
C TYR A 273 -10.20 -4.68 -6.55
N ASN A 274 -10.71 -4.46 -5.36
CA ASN A 274 -11.88 -3.64 -5.12
C ASN A 274 -11.54 -2.27 -4.53
N GLY A 275 -12.15 -1.21 -5.04
CA GLY A 275 -12.07 0.15 -4.52
C GLY A 275 -10.68 0.81 -4.66
N LEU A 276 -10.56 2.08 -4.32
CA LEU A 276 -9.30 2.81 -4.23
C LEU A 276 -8.74 2.67 -2.82
N GLY A 277 -7.46 2.34 -2.70
CA GLY A 277 -6.75 2.30 -1.43
C GLY A 277 -6.85 3.61 -0.65
N ALA A 278 -6.67 3.54 0.66
CA ALA A 278 -6.64 4.73 1.50
C ALA A 278 -5.49 5.66 1.08
N VAL A 279 -5.70 6.97 1.14
CA VAL A 279 -4.71 7.98 0.77
C VAL A 279 -4.13 8.66 1.99
N LYS A 280 -2.79 8.86 2.00
CA LYS A 280 -2.12 9.63 3.04
C LYS A 280 -2.40 11.12 2.86
N VAL A 281 -2.88 11.76 3.91
CA VAL A 281 -3.12 13.20 3.96
C VAL A 281 -2.43 13.81 5.17
N GLN A 282 -2.06 15.07 5.07
CA GLN A 282 -1.44 15.81 6.16
C GLN A 282 -2.50 16.34 7.12
N LYS A 283 -2.27 16.17 8.43
CA LYS A 283 -2.93 16.87 9.52
C LYS A 283 -1.93 17.61 10.37
N PHE A 284 -2.41 18.52 11.21
CA PHE A 284 -1.60 19.29 12.14
C PHE A 284 -2.13 19.13 13.55
N PHE A 285 -1.23 19.07 14.53
CA PHE A 285 -1.57 19.49 15.88
C PHE A 285 -0.84 20.79 16.18
N ARG A 286 -1.44 21.62 17.06
CA ARG A 286 -0.93 22.91 17.45
C ARG A 286 -0.44 22.85 18.89
N TRP A 287 0.70 23.48 19.14
CA TRP A 287 1.26 23.64 20.46
C TRP A 287 1.57 25.13 20.69
N ILE A 288 1.04 25.71 21.79
CA ILE A 288 1.23 27.12 22.10
C ILE A 288 2.39 27.23 23.09
N MET A 289 3.44 27.95 22.70
CA MET A 289 4.59 28.19 23.53
C MET A 289 4.26 29.29 24.58
N PRO A 290 5.02 29.39 25.70
CA PRO A 290 4.76 30.41 26.75
C PRO A 290 4.75 31.85 26.25
N ASP A 291 5.48 32.17 25.21
CA ASP A 291 5.52 33.48 24.54
C ASP A 291 4.39 33.65 23.47
N ARG A 292 3.37 32.78 23.49
CA ARG A 292 2.24 32.74 22.57
C ARG A 292 2.60 32.38 21.12
N TYR A 293 3.82 31.93 20.86
CA TYR A 293 4.20 31.39 19.55
C TYR A 293 3.46 30.09 19.31
N VAL A 294 2.81 29.92 18.12
CA VAL A 294 2.05 28.73 17.78
C VAL A 294 2.88 27.82 16.91
N LEU A 295 3.31 26.67 17.46
CA LEU A 295 3.95 25.62 16.70
C LEU A 295 2.87 24.79 16.00
N GLN A 296 2.98 24.66 14.68
CA GLN A 296 2.15 23.75 13.88
C GLN A 296 2.99 22.53 13.52
N VAL A 297 2.63 21.36 14.05
CA VAL A 297 3.37 20.13 13.85
C VAL A 297 2.60 19.24 12.88
N PRO A 298 3.10 19.04 11.65
CA PRO A 298 2.46 18.20 10.65
C PRO A 298 2.67 16.73 10.94
N TYR A 299 1.65 15.91 10.65
CA TYR A 299 1.73 14.46 10.70
C TYR A 299 0.81 13.81 9.66
N PRO A 300 1.17 12.64 9.12
CA PRO A 300 0.34 11.94 8.14
C PRO A 300 -0.79 11.17 8.83
N VAL A 301 -1.92 11.02 8.12
CA VAL A 301 -2.98 10.07 8.43
C VAL A 301 -3.49 9.44 7.15
N PHE A 302 -3.96 8.21 7.19
CA PHE A 302 -4.69 7.62 6.08
C PHE A 302 -6.16 8.02 6.13
N LYS A 303 -6.67 8.51 5.00
CA LYS A 303 -8.08 8.79 4.75
C LYS A 303 -8.62 7.72 3.80
N PHE A 304 -9.69 7.05 4.21
CA PHE A 304 -10.36 6.05 3.37
C PHE A 304 -11.09 6.71 2.20
N ASN A 305 -11.00 6.08 1.04
CA ASN A 305 -11.85 6.41 -0.08
C ASN A 305 -13.19 5.66 0.08
N PRO A 306 -14.32 6.28 -0.31
CA PRO A 306 -15.59 5.58 -0.34
C PRO A 306 -15.51 4.35 -1.27
N CYS A 307 -16.00 3.21 -0.79
CA CYS A 307 -16.15 2.01 -1.62
C CYS A 307 -17.62 1.58 -1.57
N LEU A 308 -18.29 1.68 -2.71
CA LEU A 308 -19.71 1.35 -2.83
C LEU A 308 -19.92 -0.16 -3.00
N THR A 309 -18.93 -0.86 -3.55
CA THR A 309 -18.98 -2.32 -3.78
C THR A 309 -18.68 -3.08 -2.49
N VAL A 310 -19.69 -3.76 -1.95
CA VAL A 310 -19.54 -4.59 -0.74
C VAL A 310 -19.42 -6.09 -1.05
N ALA A 311 -19.85 -6.50 -2.25
CA ALA A 311 -19.75 -7.88 -2.72
C ALA A 311 -19.54 -7.90 -4.23
N SER A 312 -19.04 -9.04 -4.74
CA SER A 312 -19.03 -9.29 -6.17
C SER A 312 -19.49 -10.72 -6.48
N LYS A 313 -20.30 -10.83 -7.52
CA LYS A 313 -20.80 -12.07 -8.06
C LYS A 313 -20.22 -12.25 -9.47
N VAL A 314 -19.65 -13.38 -9.75
CA VAL A 314 -19.07 -13.71 -11.05
C VAL A 314 -19.95 -14.72 -11.75
N ILE A 315 -20.26 -14.47 -13.00
CA ILE A 315 -21.01 -15.38 -13.86
C ILE A 315 -20.08 -15.78 -15.00
N LEU A 316 -19.78 -17.06 -15.11
CA LEU A 316 -18.99 -17.67 -16.18
C LEU A 316 -19.90 -18.56 -17.00
N THR A 317 -19.96 -18.34 -18.29
CA THR A 317 -20.84 -19.10 -19.22
C THR A 317 -19.98 -19.86 -20.22
N ASP A 318 -20.15 -21.16 -20.26
CA ASP A 318 -19.55 -22.02 -21.28
C ASP A 318 -20.16 -21.67 -22.66
N ILE A 319 -19.29 -21.31 -23.59
CA ILE A 319 -19.71 -20.79 -24.91
C ILE A 319 -20.42 -21.87 -25.70
N LYS A 320 -19.99 -23.14 -25.56
CA LYS A 320 -20.52 -24.26 -26.33
C LYS A 320 -21.88 -24.75 -25.81
N SER A 321 -22.00 -24.89 -24.46
CA SER A 321 -23.22 -25.45 -23.87
C SER A 321 -24.20 -24.40 -23.41
N GLY A 322 -23.81 -23.12 -23.30
CA GLY A 322 -24.60 -22.05 -22.70
C GLY A 322 -24.78 -22.14 -21.17
N ARG A 323 -24.19 -23.17 -20.54
CA ARG A 323 -24.31 -23.38 -19.10
C ARG A 323 -23.54 -22.32 -18.33
N SER A 324 -24.19 -21.69 -17.32
CA SER A 324 -23.57 -20.68 -16.48
C SER A 324 -23.19 -21.25 -15.11
N TYR A 325 -22.02 -20.81 -14.64
CA TYR A 325 -21.46 -21.10 -13.33
C TYR A 325 -21.33 -19.80 -12.55
N ILE A 326 -21.79 -19.81 -11.30
CA ILE A 326 -21.85 -18.62 -10.45
C ILE A 326 -20.95 -18.84 -9.26
N LEU A 327 -20.03 -17.88 -9.04
CA LEU A 327 -19.21 -17.81 -7.84
C LEU A 327 -19.38 -16.45 -7.16
N ARG A 328 -19.21 -16.39 -5.86
CA ARG A 328 -19.20 -15.15 -5.08
C ARG A 328 -17.81 -14.95 -4.51
N THR A 329 -17.31 -13.73 -4.58
CA THR A 329 -16.05 -13.40 -3.95
C THR A 329 -16.26 -12.98 -2.50
N VAL A 330 -15.30 -13.32 -1.65
CA VAL A 330 -15.17 -12.87 -0.27
C VAL A 330 -13.96 -12.00 -0.11
N ALA A 331 -13.97 -11.07 0.84
CA ALA A 331 -12.77 -10.29 1.18
C ALA A 331 -11.72 -11.22 1.81
N VAL A 332 -10.50 -11.17 1.28
CA VAL A 332 -9.36 -11.92 1.78
C VAL A 332 -8.25 -11.01 2.31
N GLU A 333 -8.22 -9.75 1.87
CA GLU A 333 -7.24 -8.77 2.33
C GLU A 333 -7.87 -7.38 2.40
N ASP A 334 -7.62 -6.62 3.47
CA ASP A 334 -8.01 -5.21 3.58
C ASP A 334 -6.77 -4.32 3.63
N ILE A 335 -6.29 -3.94 2.44
CA ILE A 335 -5.08 -3.14 2.27
C ILE A 335 -5.22 -1.76 2.91
N SER A 336 -6.41 -1.17 2.89
CA SER A 336 -6.66 0.15 3.49
C SER A 336 -6.53 0.11 5.02
N ASP A 337 -7.04 -0.93 5.67
CA ASP A 337 -6.90 -1.09 7.12
C ASP A 337 -5.47 -1.48 7.52
N ILE A 338 -4.78 -2.31 6.73
CA ILE A 338 -3.36 -2.62 6.91
C ILE A 338 -2.53 -1.33 6.87
N ALA A 339 -2.72 -0.51 5.85
CA ALA A 339 -2.02 0.77 5.70
C ALA A 339 -2.26 1.70 6.91
N ARG A 340 -3.53 1.81 7.33
CA ARG A 340 -3.92 2.63 8.48
C ARG A 340 -3.27 2.17 9.77
N LEU A 341 -3.32 0.87 10.07
CA LEU A 341 -2.76 0.32 11.31
C LEU A 341 -1.23 0.35 11.29
N ASN A 342 -0.61 0.05 10.16
CA ASN A 342 0.85 0.17 10.02
C ASN A 342 1.36 1.60 10.30
N LEU A 343 0.62 2.63 9.84
CA LEU A 343 0.94 4.01 10.17
C LEU A 343 0.64 4.31 11.65
N HIS A 344 -0.47 3.81 12.19
CA HIS A 344 -0.89 4.04 13.58
C HIS A 344 0.17 3.56 14.58
N ASN A 345 0.77 2.40 14.36
CA ASN A 345 1.82 1.84 15.20
C ASN A 345 3.06 2.74 15.32
N ARG A 346 3.31 3.58 14.31
CA ARG A 346 4.46 4.48 14.25
C ARG A 346 4.11 5.95 14.48
N ILE A 347 2.82 6.28 14.62
CA ILE A 347 2.36 7.67 14.61
C ILE A 347 2.93 8.51 15.77
N ASN A 348 3.08 7.94 16.95
CA ASN A 348 3.63 8.63 18.10
C ASN A 348 5.11 9.00 17.88
N ARG A 349 5.90 8.09 17.31
CA ARG A 349 7.31 8.34 16.95
C ARG A 349 7.42 9.41 15.85
N ILE A 350 6.55 9.36 14.83
CA ILE A 350 6.49 10.35 13.76
C ILE A 350 6.16 11.73 14.33
N LYS A 351 5.14 11.83 15.19
CA LYS A 351 4.76 13.09 15.86
C LYS A 351 5.85 13.62 16.76
N ALA A 352 6.49 12.78 17.56
CA ALA A 352 7.59 13.17 18.44
C ALA A 352 8.78 13.71 17.64
N LYS A 353 9.17 13.06 16.55
CA LYS A 353 10.23 13.51 15.64
C LYS A 353 9.88 14.87 15.01
N ALA A 354 8.66 15.01 14.49
CA ALA A 354 8.21 16.27 13.88
C ALA A 354 8.16 17.41 14.93
N PHE A 355 7.65 17.14 16.14
CA PHE A 355 7.62 18.09 17.23
C PHE A 355 9.02 18.57 17.63
N ALA A 356 9.96 17.64 17.79
CA ALA A 356 11.35 17.99 18.14
C ALA A 356 12.00 18.85 17.04
N ARG A 357 11.77 18.55 15.74
CA ARG A 357 12.25 19.37 14.61
C ARG A 357 11.70 20.80 14.65
N VAL A 358 10.37 20.93 14.79
CA VAL A 358 9.69 22.23 14.85
C VAL A 358 10.19 23.04 16.05
N THR A 359 10.35 22.40 17.21
CA THR A 359 10.88 23.03 18.44
C THR A 359 12.32 23.49 18.26
N ALA A 360 13.19 22.69 17.64
CA ALA A 360 14.57 23.08 17.37
C ALA A 360 14.65 24.31 16.45
N LYS A 361 13.81 24.37 15.41
CA LYS A 361 13.71 25.55 14.52
C LYS A 361 13.19 26.78 15.26
N TYR A 362 12.21 26.63 16.13
CA TYR A 362 11.70 27.70 17.00
C TYR A 362 12.80 28.25 17.90
N ILE A 363 13.56 27.38 18.60
CA ILE A 363 14.67 27.79 19.46
C ILE A 363 15.72 28.58 18.68
N ALA A 364 16.09 28.09 17.47
CA ALA A 364 17.05 28.80 16.61
C ALA A 364 16.52 30.17 16.16
N ALA A 365 15.24 30.27 15.80
CA ALA A 365 14.60 31.54 15.44
C ALA A 365 14.58 32.53 16.63
N LYS A 366 14.26 32.05 17.84
CA LYS A 366 14.29 32.86 19.06
C LYS A 366 15.70 33.34 19.42
N ALA A 367 16.70 32.51 19.26
CA ALA A 367 18.09 32.92 19.48
C ALA A 367 18.50 34.04 18.51
N ALA A 368 18.11 33.95 17.24
CA ALA A 368 18.34 34.99 16.24
C ALA A 368 17.58 36.31 16.56
N GLU A 369 16.30 36.19 16.96
CA GLU A 369 15.49 37.33 17.39
C GLU A 369 16.11 38.04 18.61
N ASN A 370 16.50 37.31 19.64
CA ASN A 370 17.11 37.85 20.84
C ASN A 370 18.46 38.53 20.55
N LYS A 371 19.27 37.92 19.66
CA LYS A 371 20.51 38.56 19.23
C LYS A 371 20.26 39.91 18.54
N ALA A 372 19.27 39.95 17.60
CA ALA A 372 18.91 41.22 16.94
C ALA A 372 18.39 42.26 17.91
N ARG A 373 17.66 41.87 18.97
CA ARG A 373 17.22 42.80 20.05
C ARG A 373 18.39 43.33 20.87
N ASN A 374 19.34 42.48 21.24
CA ASN A 374 20.55 42.88 21.98
C ASN A 374 21.44 43.84 21.16
N ASP A 375 21.46 43.65 19.82
CA ASP A 375 22.18 44.57 18.90
C ASP A 375 21.38 45.85 18.63
N GLN A 376 20.37 46.17 19.43
CA GLN A 376 19.48 47.35 19.36
C GLN A 376 18.76 47.50 18.00
N ASN A 377 18.58 46.44 17.26
CA ASN A 377 17.88 46.43 15.97
C ASN A 377 16.48 45.86 16.10
N ALA A 378 15.56 46.61 16.73
CA ALA A 378 14.17 46.19 16.97
C ALA A 378 13.41 45.87 15.66
N GLY A 379 13.71 46.60 14.58
CA GLY A 379 13.10 46.33 13.26
C GLY A 379 13.47 44.97 12.73
N LEU A 380 14.75 44.58 12.79
CA LEU A 380 15.22 43.27 12.38
C LEU A 380 14.64 42.16 13.27
N ALA A 381 14.57 42.36 14.58
CA ALA A 381 14.00 41.40 15.51
C ALA A 381 12.52 41.11 15.20
N ASN A 382 11.72 42.14 14.90
CA ASN A 382 10.31 41.98 14.51
C ASN A 382 10.15 41.26 13.15
N LEU A 383 11.04 41.56 12.19
CA LEU A 383 11.05 40.83 10.91
C LEU A 383 11.40 39.34 11.10
N ILE A 384 12.42 39.03 11.91
CA ILE A 384 12.79 37.65 12.24
C ILE A 384 11.59 36.94 12.89
N HIS A 385 10.90 37.58 13.84
CA HIS A 385 9.73 37.02 14.50
C HIS A 385 8.62 36.66 13.47
N LEU A 386 8.26 37.59 12.60
CA LEU A 386 7.19 37.43 11.62
C LEU A 386 7.54 36.38 10.55
N PHE A 387 8.76 36.46 10.00
CA PHE A 387 9.17 35.53 8.92
C PHE A 387 9.49 34.13 9.43
N SER A 388 10.03 33.99 10.67
CA SER A 388 10.36 32.67 11.21
C SER A 388 9.12 31.80 11.41
N GLN A 389 8.02 32.38 11.88
CA GLN A 389 6.76 31.64 12.06
C GLN A 389 6.24 31.09 10.73
N THR A 390 6.23 31.93 9.70
CA THR A 390 5.83 31.52 8.36
C THR A 390 6.81 30.50 7.76
N ALA A 391 8.11 30.74 7.86
CA ALA A 391 9.15 29.86 7.32
C ALA A 391 9.13 28.48 7.98
N ILE A 392 8.96 28.39 9.31
CA ILE A 392 8.86 27.11 10.03
C ILE A 392 7.60 26.35 9.55
N THR A 393 6.46 27.03 9.47
CA THR A 393 5.20 26.42 9.04
C THR A 393 5.28 25.88 7.61
N VAL A 394 5.87 26.65 6.68
CA VAL A 394 6.00 26.26 5.27
C VAL A 394 7.05 25.14 5.05
N SER A 395 8.15 25.20 5.83
CA SER A 395 9.24 24.22 5.69
C SER A 395 8.94 22.85 6.32
N GLU A 396 7.92 22.77 7.17
CA GLU A 396 7.53 21.52 7.82
C GLU A 396 6.29 20.94 7.16
N GLN A 397 6.49 19.77 6.53
CA GLN A 397 5.44 19.00 5.88
C GLN A 397 5.52 17.53 6.32
N ALA A 398 4.37 16.91 6.48
CA ALA A 398 4.32 15.47 6.69
C ALA A 398 4.70 14.73 5.40
N ASP A 399 5.37 13.60 5.54
CA ASP A 399 5.55 12.70 4.38
C ASP A 399 4.23 11.99 4.08
N ILE A 400 3.58 12.43 2.99
CA ILE A 400 2.32 11.88 2.50
C ILE A 400 2.50 10.95 1.29
N ARG A 401 3.75 10.61 0.96
CA ARG A 401 4.05 9.67 -0.12
C ARG A 401 3.58 8.28 0.28
N HIS A 402 3.01 7.56 -0.67
CA HIS A 402 2.50 6.19 -0.52
C HIS A 402 2.15 5.63 -1.91
N TRP A 403 2.01 4.34 -2.00
CA TRP A 403 1.64 3.62 -3.23
C TRP A 403 0.15 3.83 -3.56
N ARG A 404 -0.16 4.80 -4.39
CA ARG A 404 -1.53 5.29 -4.66
C ARG A 404 -2.39 4.38 -5.54
N THR A 405 -1.77 3.52 -6.31
CA THR A 405 -2.47 2.62 -7.22
C THR A 405 -3.02 1.36 -6.53
N LEU A 406 -2.69 1.15 -5.24
CA LEU A 406 -3.21 0.03 -4.45
C LEU A 406 -4.74 0.00 -4.40
N PRO A 407 -5.36 -1.19 -4.40
CA PRO A 407 -6.79 -1.33 -4.15
C PRO A 407 -7.09 -1.13 -2.66
N ALA A 408 -8.34 -0.84 -2.33
CA ALA A 408 -8.76 -0.81 -0.93
C ALA A 408 -8.77 -2.22 -0.34
N GLN A 409 -9.20 -3.22 -1.14
CA GLN A 409 -9.44 -4.56 -0.68
C GLN A 409 -9.16 -5.58 -1.79
N ILE A 410 -8.65 -6.75 -1.44
CA ILE A 410 -8.59 -7.92 -2.32
C ILE A 410 -9.73 -8.86 -1.95
N ARG A 411 -10.44 -9.32 -2.95
CA ARG A 411 -11.53 -10.31 -2.82
C ARG A 411 -11.20 -11.52 -3.68
N MET A 412 -11.60 -12.70 -3.25
CA MET A 412 -11.32 -13.94 -3.97
C MET A 412 -12.54 -14.86 -4.00
N GLY A 413 -12.70 -15.58 -5.09
CA GLY A 413 -13.68 -16.64 -5.26
C GLY A 413 -13.15 -17.74 -6.16
N GLU A 414 -13.78 -18.91 -6.11
CA GLU A 414 -13.42 -20.08 -6.90
C GLU A 414 -14.62 -20.63 -7.65
N ALA A 415 -14.37 -21.16 -8.84
CA ALA A 415 -15.30 -22.00 -9.59
C ALA A 415 -14.59 -23.28 -10.05
N ILE A 416 -15.29 -24.40 -9.89
CA ILE A 416 -14.88 -25.69 -10.51
C ILE A 416 -15.61 -25.80 -11.84
N LEU A 417 -14.85 -25.81 -12.94
CA LEU A 417 -15.37 -25.78 -14.29
C LEU A 417 -15.01 -27.05 -15.06
N PRO A 418 -15.95 -27.67 -15.81
CA PRO A 418 -15.59 -28.64 -16.84
C PRO A 418 -14.62 -28.05 -17.88
N PRO A 419 -13.84 -28.86 -18.59
CA PRO A 419 -13.04 -28.39 -19.72
C PRO A 419 -13.89 -27.70 -20.76
N GLY A 420 -13.47 -26.53 -21.23
CA GLY A 420 -14.25 -25.75 -22.18
C GLY A 420 -13.75 -24.31 -22.31
N THR A 421 -14.47 -23.53 -23.11
CA THR A 421 -14.19 -22.11 -23.33
C THR A 421 -15.30 -21.29 -22.70
N TYR A 422 -14.89 -20.32 -21.89
CA TYR A 422 -15.78 -19.53 -21.05
C TYR A 422 -15.65 -18.05 -21.35
N GLN A 423 -16.78 -17.35 -21.26
CA GLN A 423 -16.85 -15.89 -21.17
C GLN A 423 -17.66 -15.54 -19.93
N GLY A 424 -17.53 -14.30 -19.44
CA GLY A 424 -18.29 -13.95 -18.25
C GLY A 424 -18.27 -12.50 -17.85
N SER A 425 -18.77 -12.24 -16.66
CA SER A 425 -18.76 -10.91 -16.06
C SER A 425 -18.70 -10.96 -14.54
N VAL A 426 -18.12 -9.91 -13.97
CA VAL A 426 -18.17 -9.62 -12.54
C VAL A 426 -19.23 -8.57 -12.29
N GLN A 427 -20.26 -8.90 -11.54
CA GLN A 427 -21.28 -7.98 -11.06
C GLN A 427 -20.83 -7.38 -9.73
N LEU A 428 -20.67 -6.07 -9.69
CA LEU A 428 -20.36 -5.33 -8.46
C LEU A 428 -21.68 -5.04 -7.72
N ILE A 429 -21.74 -5.40 -6.45
CA ILE A 429 -22.99 -5.38 -5.67
C ILE A 429 -22.84 -4.38 -4.52
N ASP A 430 -23.82 -3.51 -4.35
CA ASP A 430 -23.92 -2.54 -3.25
C ASP A 430 -24.52 -3.16 -1.97
N ARG A 431 -24.65 -2.32 -0.92
CA ARG A 431 -25.21 -2.74 0.38
C ARG A 431 -26.69 -3.14 0.31
N SER A 432 -27.44 -2.67 -0.68
CA SER A 432 -28.85 -3.01 -0.88
C SER A 432 -29.04 -4.31 -1.67
N GLY A 433 -27.95 -4.88 -2.21
CA GLY A 433 -27.97 -6.03 -3.11
C GLY A 433 -28.14 -5.65 -4.58
N GLY A 434 -28.17 -4.35 -4.92
CA GLY A 434 -28.26 -3.84 -6.27
C GLY A 434 -26.95 -4.01 -7.04
N VAL A 435 -27.03 -4.20 -8.37
CA VAL A 435 -25.88 -4.28 -9.25
C VAL A 435 -25.46 -2.88 -9.69
N LEU A 436 -24.30 -2.43 -9.20
CA LEU A 436 -23.71 -1.12 -9.54
C LEU A 436 -23.13 -1.08 -10.96
N LYS A 437 -22.42 -2.14 -11.31
CA LYS A 437 -21.69 -2.25 -12.59
C LYS A 437 -21.43 -3.70 -12.93
N MET A 438 -21.35 -3.99 -14.21
CA MET A 438 -20.86 -5.28 -14.73
C MET A 438 -19.51 -5.05 -15.42
N ILE A 439 -18.53 -5.88 -15.08
CA ILE A 439 -17.19 -5.85 -15.67
C ILE A 439 -17.02 -7.13 -16.49
N PRO A 440 -16.84 -7.05 -17.82
CA PRO A 440 -16.67 -8.24 -18.64
C PRO A 440 -15.33 -8.93 -18.30
N ILE A 441 -15.36 -10.27 -18.29
CA ILE A 441 -14.21 -11.15 -18.28
C ILE A 441 -13.97 -11.57 -19.72
N ALA A 442 -12.73 -11.41 -20.20
CA ALA A 442 -12.33 -11.87 -21.51
C ALA A 442 -12.52 -13.38 -21.65
N GLU A 443 -12.72 -13.86 -22.87
CA GLU A 443 -12.78 -15.27 -23.17
C GLU A 443 -11.51 -16.01 -22.72
N PHE A 444 -11.68 -17.18 -22.12
CA PHE A 444 -10.59 -18.05 -21.71
C PHE A 444 -11.01 -19.52 -21.80
N SER A 445 -10.05 -20.40 -22.03
CA SER A 445 -10.26 -21.83 -22.07
C SER A 445 -9.58 -22.50 -20.87
N VAL A 446 -10.16 -23.61 -20.41
CA VAL A 446 -9.58 -24.45 -19.36
C VAL A 446 -9.57 -25.91 -19.76
N THR A 447 -8.53 -26.61 -19.30
CA THR A 447 -8.32 -28.06 -19.53
C THR A 447 -8.48 -28.85 -18.23
N PRO A 448 -8.64 -30.19 -18.29
CA PRO A 448 -8.72 -31.01 -17.08
C PRO A 448 -7.48 -30.89 -16.22
N GLY A 449 -7.67 -30.74 -14.90
CA GLY A 449 -6.58 -30.59 -13.91
C GLY A 449 -5.96 -29.21 -13.85
N GLU A 450 -6.36 -28.30 -14.73
CA GLU A 450 -5.79 -26.95 -14.78
C GLU A 450 -6.20 -26.13 -13.55
N LYS A 451 -5.24 -25.39 -12.99
CA LYS A 451 -5.52 -24.26 -12.09
C LYS A 451 -5.30 -22.96 -12.85
N ARG A 452 -6.26 -22.04 -12.76
CA ARG A 452 -6.18 -20.75 -13.45
C ARG A 452 -6.52 -19.60 -12.52
N ILE A 453 -5.70 -18.56 -12.55
CA ILE A 453 -5.97 -17.31 -11.82
C ILE A 453 -6.40 -16.23 -12.81
N LEU A 454 -7.56 -15.65 -12.56
CA LEU A 454 -8.09 -14.49 -13.27
C LEU A 454 -8.06 -13.29 -12.34
N THR A 455 -7.73 -12.11 -12.87
CA THR A 455 -7.71 -10.87 -12.11
C THR A 455 -8.67 -9.85 -12.68
N VAL A 456 -9.36 -9.11 -11.82
CA VAL A 456 -10.28 -8.03 -12.22
C VAL A 456 -10.10 -6.84 -11.29
N ARG A 457 -10.16 -5.62 -11.82
CA ARG A 457 -10.04 -4.37 -11.07
C ARG A 457 -11.33 -3.56 -11.14
N SER A 458 -11.81 -3.04 -9.98
CA SER A 458 -12.93 -2.10 -9.90
C SER A 458 -12.57 -0.86 -9.05
N PHE A 459 -13.23 0.26 -9.32
CA PHE A 459 -12.98 1.58 -8.69
C PHE A 459 -14.22 2.16 -8.01
N MET A 460 -15.25 1.33 -7.76
CA MET A 460 -16.53 1.78 -7.18
C MET A 460 -16.66 1.43 -5.71
#